data_a10c15df52bf2edb4dfe114b8c9a59e1
#
_entry.id   a10c15df52bf2edb4dfe114b8c9a59e1
#
_cell.length_a   1.000
_cell.length_b   1.000
_cell.length_c   1.000
_cell.angle_alpha   90.00
_cell.angle_beta   90.00
_cell.angle_gamma   90.00
#
_symmetry.space_group_name_H-M   'P 1'
#
loop_
_entity.id
_entity.type
_entity.pdbx_description
1 polymer ?
#
loop_
_entity_poly.entity_id
_entity_poly.type
_entity_poly.pdbx_seq_one_letter_code
_entity_poly.pdbx_strand_id
1 'polypeptide(L)'
;MKVFVIGGGASGMAAAITSKRHGNDVTIIEKNKNLGKKLLLTGNGRCNYYNIDTNISNYYSDGDVSKIINDNNIDKLKAFYDSIGVLPRIKDGYFYPYSNTSTAIQNSLVKEMEVLGIKIINEEVLDISKNDRFIIKTNLNTYSCDKVILSTGGITYPKTGSNGFGYNLLEKFGHTIITPKVALVPLVTDENVKDWAGIRCTVDASFYINDKNVITQSGEAQLTEYGISGICIMNLSRFFDVNKKNTLSINFLPIVPDLYEFIEDRNKKLKGRTLIELLEMVINYKLLYFIFKKLHFNTSVRWDELNGKEKQLLIDNITNYKLNIVGVRGLEMGEVTSGGVVLDEITDSCESTKVKNLFITGELIDIDGICGGYNLINAFITGILAGEAND
;
A
#
# COMPACT_ATOMS: atom_id res chain seq x y z
N MET A 1 -4.89 29.15 17.85
CA MET A 1 -6.19 28.45 17.97
C MET A 1 -6.04 27.22 18.86
N LYS A 2 -7.15 26.69 19.41
CA LYS A 2 -7.19 25.39 20.08
C LYS A 2 -7.48 24.31 19.05
N VAL A 3 -6.50 23.42 18.80
CA VAL A 3 -6.54 22.39 17.74
C VAL A 3 -6.55 21.02 18.38
N PHE A 4 -7.49 20.17 17.95
CA PHE A 4 -7.48 18.75 18.30
C PHE A 4 -7.17 17.91 17.05
N VAL A 5 -6.16 17.06 17.17
CA VAL A 5 -5.83 16.05 16.18
C VAL A 5 -6.39 14.71 16.65
N ILE A 6 -7.22 14.09 15.83
CA ILE A 6 -7.90 12.82 16.15
C ILE A 6 -7.17 11.68 15.45
N GLY A 7 -6.41 10.92 16.22
CA GLY A 7 -5.55 9.84 15.76
C GLY A 7 -4.08 10.23 15.74
N GLY A 8 -3.24 9.42 16.37
CA GLY A 8 -1.80 9.59 16.50
C GLY A 8 -0.99 8.73 15.52
N GLY A 9 -1.49 8.57 14.28
CA GLY A 9 -0.77 7.94 13.17
C GLY A 9 0.27 8.88 12.53
N ALA A 10 0.85 8.47 11.39
CA ALA A 10 1.84 9.27 10.67
C ALA A 10 1.33 10.67 10.33
N SER A 11 0.15 10.77 9.70
CA SER A 11 -0.45 12.07 9.33
C SER A 11 -0.80 12.91 10.56
N GLY A 12 -1.34 12.28 11.62
CA GLY A 12 -1.71 13.00 12.84
C GLY A 12 -0.51 13.56 13.61
N MET A 13 0.58 12.82 13.72
CA MET A 13 1.80 13.32 14.36
C MET A 13 2.42 14.47 13.55
N ALA A 14 2.47 14.34 12.21
CA ALA A 14 2.95 15.42 11.34
C ALA A 14 2.08 16.67 11.46
N ALA A 15 0.76 16.52 11.45
CA ALA A 15 -0.19 17.62 11.62
C ALA A 15 -0.03 18.32 12.97
N ALA A 16 0.12 17.55 14.05
CA ALA A 16 0.28 18.10 15.39
C ALA A 16 1.58 18.90 15.55
N ILE A 17 2.71 18.35 15.07
CA ILE A 17 4.01 19.01 15.10
C ILE A 17 3.95 20.29 14.29
N THR A 18 3.46 20.24 13.05
CA THR A 18 3.38 21.39 12.17
C THR A 18 2.46 22.46 12.75
N SER A 19 1.26 22.10 13.21
CA SER A 19 0.31 23.05 13.80
C SER A 19 0.87 23.72 15.07
N LYS A 20 1.62 22.96 15.89
CA LYS A 20 2.25 23.51 17.10
C LYS A 20 3.37 24.49 16.75
N ARG A 21 4.17 24.22 15.74
CA ARG A 21 5.22 25.12 15.22
C ARG A 21 4.63 26.42 14.67
N HIS A 22 3.39 26.39 14.19
CA HIS A 22 2.62 27.58 13.78
C HIS A 22 1.89 28.29 14.92
N GLY A 23 2.23 27.99 16.19
CA GLY A 23 1.76 28.73 17.37
C GLY A 23 0.41 28.29 17.92
N ASN A 24 -0.17 27.19 17.46
CA ASN A 24 -1.44 26.68 17.94
C ASN A 24 -1.30 25.93 19.30
N ASP A 25 -2.40 25.91 20.08
CA ASP A 25 -2.53 25.01 21.25
C ASP A 25 -3.05 23.65 20.80
N VAL A 26 -2.13 22.67 20.69
CA VAL A 26 -2.39 21.39 20.03
C VAL A 26 -2.53 20.27 21.05
N THR A 27 -3.57 19.45 20.87
CA THR A 27 -3.79 18.22 21.63
C THR A 27 -4.10 17.07 20.67
N ILE A 28 -3.43 15.92 20.82
CA ILE A 28 -3.77 14.68 20.13
C ILE A 28 -4.71 13.87 21.01
N ILE A 29 -5.81 13.33 20.43
CA ILE A 29 -6.60 12.26 21.04
C ILE A 29 -6.30 10.95 20.29
N GLU A 30 -5.76 9.97 21.00
CA GLU A 30 -5.41 8.66 20.45
C GLU A 30 -5.93 7.56 21.38
N LYS A 31 -6.68 6.61 20.82
CA LYS A 31 -7.27 5.51 21.59
C LYS A 31 -6.26 4.47 22.08
N ASN A 32 -5.15 4.33 21.37
CA ASN A 32 -4.09 3.41 21.76
C ASN A 32 -3.12 4.08 22.74
N LYS A 33 -2.49 3.27 23.59
CA LYS A 33 -1.45 3.74 24.52
C LYS A 33 -0.24 4.33 23.78
N ASN A 34 0.11 3.75 22.64
CA ASN A 34 1.29 4.14 21.86
C ASN A 34 0.85 4.75 20.52
N LEU A 35 1.51 5.85 20.12
CA LEU A 35 1.31 6.49 18.82
C LEU A 35 1.99 5.70 17.69
N GLY A 36 1.54 5.89 16.46
CA GLY A 36 2.23 5.37 15.27
C GLY A 36 2.23 3.86 15.11
N LYS A 37 1.27 3.13 15.68
CA LYS A 37 1.26 1.65 15.61
C LYS A 37 1.35 1.11 14.20
N LYS A 38 0.60 1.68 13.22
CA LYS A 38 0.66 1.24 11.82
C LYS A 38 1.99 1.62 11.17
N LEU A 39 2.57 2.78 11.51
CA LEU A 39 3.89 3.22 11.05
C LEU A 39 4.97 2.18 11.36
N LEU A 40 4.91 1.54 12.53
CA LEU A 40 5.86 0.51 12.94
C LEU A 40 5.83 -0.75 12.08
N LEU A 41 4.72 -1.03 11.39
CA LEU A 41 4.55 -2.21 10.54
C LEU A 41 5.03 -1.97 9.10
N THR A 42 5.16 -0.70 8.68
CA THR A 42 5.49 -0.35 7.30
C THR A 42 6.87 -0.85 6.88
N GLY A 43 6.98 -1.28 5.62
CA GLY A 43 8.24 -1.80 5.07
C GLY A 43 8.81 -2.99 5.84
N ASN A 44 7.96 -3.88 6.38
CA ASN A 44 8.36 -4.98 7.27
C ASN A 44 9.17 -4.49 8.48
N GLY A 45 8.71 -3.45 9.16
CA GLY A 45 9.35 -2.87 10.33
C GLY A 45 10.55 -1.96 10.05
N ARG A 46 10.81 -1.64 8.77
CA ARG A 46 11.91 -0.75 8.35
C ARG A 46 11.47 0.67 8.04
N CYS A 47 10.17 0.91 7.81
CA CYS A 47 9.58 2.17 7.41
C CYS A 47 10.16 2.70 6.09
N ASN A 48 9.66 2.21 4.97
CA ASN A 48 9.89 2.83 3.67
C ASN A 48 9.07 4.13 3.60
N TYR A 49 9.68 5.27 3.94
CA TYR A 49 8.95 6.51 4.18
C TYR A 49 8.92 7.46 2.99
N TYR A 50 9.75 7.21 1.96
CA TYR A 50 9.87 8.07 0.77
C TYR A 50 10.39 7.28 -0.43
N ASN A 51 10.19 7.82 -1.64
CA ASN A 51 10.70 7.28 -2.89
C ASN A 51 11.36 8.38 -3.72
N ILE A 52 12.40 8.04 -4.48
CA ILE A 52 13.05 8.97 -5.41
C ILE A 52 12.14 9.34 -6.57
N ASP A 53 11.33 8.38 -7.04
CA ASP A 53 10.29 8.62 -8.03
C ASP A 53 9.03 9.13 -7.33
N THR A 54 8.76 10.42 -7.44
CA THR A 54 7.57 11.09 -6.87
C THR A 54 6.48 11.34 -7.90
N ASN A 55 6.52 10.64 -9.05
CA ASN A 55 5.56 10.82 -10.12
C ASN A 55 4.13 10.51 -9.63
N ILE A 56 3.18 11.39 -10.00
CA ILE A 56 1.76 11.24 -9.63
C ILE A 56 1.11 9.99 -10.22
N SER A 57 1.68 9.42 -11.30
CA SER A 57 1.22 8.15 -11.88
C SER A 57 1.36 6.94 -10.94
N ASN A 58 2.11 7.08 -9.85
CA ASN A 58 2.24 6.09 -8.79
C ASN A 58 1.10 6.13 -7.77
N TYR A 59 0.16 7.06 -7.91
CA TYR A 59 -1.01 7.23 -7.06
C TYR A 59 -2.30 6.99 -7.84
N TYR A 60 -3.32 6.60 -7.11
CA TYR A 60 -4.65 6.38 -7.61
C TYR A 60 -5.67 7.20 -6.81
N SER A 61 -6.62 7.78 -7.51
CA SER A 61 -7.76 8.52 -7.00
C SER A 61 -8.75 8.72 -8.15
N ASP A 62 -10.01 8.99 -7.84
CA ASP A 62 -10.97 9.47 -8.83
C ASP A 62 -10.84 10.98 -9.09
N GLY A 63 -10.06 11.71 -8.26
CA GLY A 63 -9.80 13.14 -8.37
C GLY A 63 -8.38 13.51 -8.80
N ASP A 64 -8.08 14.80 -8.84
CA ASP A 64 -6.77 15.33 -9.21
C ASP A 64 -5.78 15.25 -8.04
N VAL A 65 -4.95 14.23 -8.04
CA VAL A 65 -3.90 13.99 -7.03
C VAL A 65 -2.88 15.13 -6.96
N SER A 66 -2.66 15.88 -8.06
CA SER A 66 -1.65 16.94 -8.11
C SER A 66 -1.92 18.11 -7.15
N LYS A 67 -3.16 18.26 -6.68
CA LYS A 67 -3.52 19.22 -5.62
C LYS A 67 -2.73 18.96 -4.33
N ILE A 68 -2.48 17.69 -4.02
CA ILE A 68 -1.81 17.25 -2.80
C ILE A 68 -0.37 16.83 -3.08
N ILE A 69 -0.15 16.01 -4.10
CA ILE A 69 1.17 15.48 -4.45
C ILE A 69 1.75 16.31 -5.58
N ASN A 70 2.61 17.26 -5.23
CA ASN A 70 3.31 18.15 -6.17
C ASN A 70 4.69 18.53 -5.61
N ASP A 71 5.55 19.11 -6.44
CA ASP A 71 6.94 19.41 -6.10
C ASP A 71 7.05 20.28 -4.83
N ASN A 72 6.21 21.31 -4.70
CA ASN A 72 6.22 22.18 -3.53
C ASN A 72 5.92 21.42 -2.22
N ASN A 73 4.93 20.53 -2.25
CA ASN A 73 4.56 19.74 -1.08
C ASN A 73 5.58 18.63 -0.79
N ILE A 74 6.22 18.09 -1.83
CA ILE A 74 7.36 17.18 -1.71
C ILE A 74 8.54 17.87 -1.02
N ASP A 75 8.84 19.12 -1.37
CA ASP A 75 9.92 19.87 -0.72
C ASP A 75 9.59 20.21 0.74
N LYS A 76 8.33 20.53 1.06
CA LYS A 76 7.87 20.66 2.45
C LYS A 76 8.07 19.36 3.24
N LEU A 77 7.74 18.22 2.63
CA LEU A 77 7.94 16.90 3.23
C LEU A 77 9.41 16.62 3.55
N LYS A 78 10.31 16.90 2.59
CA LYS A 78 11.77 16.75 2.81
C LYS A 78 12.27 17.63 3.96
N ALA A 79 11.84 18.91 3.96
CA ALA A 79 12.18 19.85 5.03
C ALA A 79 11.63 19.38 6.39
N PHE A 80 10.42 18.80 6.43
CA PHE A 80 9.86 18.22 7.65
C PHE A 80 10.72 17.06 8.16
N TYR A 81 11.10 16.09 7.30
CA TYR A 81 11.94 14.98 7.71
C TYR A 81 13.32 15.43 8.22
N ASP A 82 13.94 16.40 7.54
CA ASP A 82 15.20 17.00 7.99
C ASP A 82 15.05 17.65 9.36
N SER A 83 13.96 18.40 9.58
CA SER A 83 13.69 19.13 10.82
C SER A 83 13.48 18.24 12.05
N ILE A 84 13.13 16.98 11.86
CA ILE A 84 13.01 15.98 12.92
C ILE A 84 14.20 14.99 12.93
N GLY A 85 15.28 15.28 12.18
CA GLY A 85 16.53 14.55 12.21
C GLY A 85 16.53 13.19 11.51
N VAL A 86 15.66 13.00 10.49
CA VAL A 86 15.63 11.75 9.70
C VAL A 86 16.82 11.71 8.76
N LEU A 87 17.74 10.78 8.98
CA LEU A 87 18.84 10.48 8.07
C LEU A 87 18.45 9.33 7.13
N PRO A 88 18.47 9.54 5.80
CA PRO A 88 18.04 8.52 4.84
C PRO A 88 19.12 7.47 4.57
N ARG A 89 18.67 6.22 4.43
CA ARG A 89 19.36 5.13 3.74
C ARG A 89 18.60 4.83 2.45
N ILE A 90 19.23 5.08 1.30
CA ILE A 90 18.62 4.86 -0.01
C ILE A 90 19.03 3.49 -0.54
N LYS A 91 18.05 2.70 -0.99
CA LYS A 91 18.26 1.42 -1.64
C LYS A 91 17.24 1.26 -2.77
N ASP A 92 17.70 1.08 -3.99
CA ASP A 92 16.85 0.87 -5.19
C ASP A 92 15.77 1.95 -5.36
N GLY A 93 16.08 3.22 -5.01
CA GLY A 93 15.16 4.36 -5.04
C GLY A 93 14.25 4.48 -3.81
N TYR A 94 14.20 3.48 -2.93
CA TYR A 94 13.43 3.50 -1.69
C TYR A 94 14.22 4.12 -0.55
N PHE A 95 13.55 4.92 0.28
CA PHE A 95 14.16 5.60 1.43
C PHE A 95 13.70 4.93 2.74
N TYR A 96 14.67 4.56 3.53
CA TYR A 96 14.49 4.04 4.89
C TYR A 96 15.26 4.91 5.87
N PRO A 97 14.89 4.97 7.18
CA PRO A 97 15.80 5.55 8.17
C PRO A 97 17.15 4.81 8.15
N TYR A 98 18.24 5.53 8.35
CA TYR A 98 19.59 4.93 8.22
C TYR A 98 19.79 3.71 9.12
N SER A 99 19.16 3.72 10.33
CA SER A 99 19.11 2.59 11.25
C SER A 99 18.34 1.38 10.75
N ASN A 100 17.61 1.52 9.63
CA ASN A 100 16.76 0.49 9.02
C ASN A 100 15.65 -0.05 9.95
N THR A 101 15.13 0.79 10.86
CA THR A 101 14.04 0.45 11.79
C THR A 101 12.95 1.51 11.80
N SER A 102 11.69 1.09 11.77
CA SER A 102 10.53 2.01 11.82
C SER A 102 10.44 2.76 13.15
N THR A 103 10.96 2.18 14.22
CA THR A 103 11.02 2.81 15.56
C THR A 103 11.83 4.10 15.55
N ALA A 104 12.82 4.23 14.67
CA ALA A 104 13.64 5.46 14.59
C ALA A 104 12.79 6.67 14.19
N ILE A 105 11.93 6.54 13.17
CA ILE A 105 11.04 7.62 12.74
C ILE A 105 9.95 7.88 13.80
N GLN A 106 9.34 6.83 14.35
CA GLN A 106 8.36 6.98 15.41
C GLN A 106 8.92 7.73 16.62
N ASN A 107 10.10 7.31 17.12
CA ASN A 107 10.74 7.94 18.27
C ASN A 107 11.11 9.40 18.00
N SER A 108 11.57 9.72 16.78
CA SER A 108 11.88 11.08 16.39
C SER A 108 10.63 11.97 16.42
N LEU A 109 9.50 11.50 15.86
CA LEU A 109 8.22 12.21 15.91
C LEU A 109 7.72 12.40 17.34
N VAL A 110 7.74 11.34 18.16
CA VAL A 110 7.31 11.41 19.57
C VAL A 110 8.20 12.38 20.36
N LYS A 111 9.52 12.33 20.14
CA LYS A 111 10.45 13.23 20.81
C LYS A 111 10.22 14.68 20.44
N GLU A 112 9.98 14.97 19.17
CA GLU A 112 9.68 16.33 18.73
C GLU A 112 8.38 16.84 19.36
N MET A 113 7.34 16.01 19.47
CA MET A 113 6.10 16.37 20.15
C MET A 113 6.31 16.66 21.64
N GLU A 114 7.15 15.89 22.32
CA GLU A 114 7.55 16.14 23.73
C GLU A 114 8.23 17.50 23.88
N VAL A 115 9.22 17.79 23.01
CA VAL A 115 9.96 19.07 23.02
C VAL A 115 9.03 20.26 22.80
N LEU A 116 8.06 20.12 21.90
CA LEU A 116 7.06 21.13 21.60
C LEU A 116 5.96 21.24 22.67
N GLY A 117 5.90 20.33 23.64
CA GLY A 117 4.89 20.30 24.69
C GLY A 117 3.48 20.00 24.17
N ILE A 118 3.35 19.14 23.13
CA ILE A 118 2.07 18.69 22.59
C ILE A 118 1.42 17.74 23.59
N LYS A 119 0.17 18.00 23.96
CA LYS A 119 -0.61 17.14 24.87
C LYS A 119 -1.13 15.91 24.13
N ILE A 120 -1.08 14.77 24.80
CA ILE A 120 -1.64 13.50 24.32
C ILE A 120 -2.70 13.04 25.30
N ILE A 121 -3.90 12.75 24.80
CA ILE A 121 -5.02 12.21 25.57
C ILE A 121 -5.29 10.79 25.05
N ASN A 122 -5.14 9.77 25.91
CA ASN A 122 -5.42 8.40 25.55
C ASN A 122 -6.90 8.07 25.81
N GLU A 123 -7.74 8.48 24.86
CA GLU A 123 -9.18 8.25 24.88
C GLU A 123 -9.68 7.88 23.48
N GLU A 124 -10.80 7.16 23.41
CA GLU A 124 -11.44 6.85 22.13
C GLU A 124 -12.51 7.90 21.82
N VAL A 125 -12.40 8.55 20.68
CA VAL A 125 -13.41 9.46 20.16
C VAL A 125 -14.60 8.64 19.66
N LEU A 126 -15.79 8.99 20.17
CA LEU A 126 -17.05 8.33 19.84
C LEU A 126 -17.90 9.15 18.87
N ASP A 127 -17.81 10.48 18.96
CA ASP A 127 -18.54 11.38 18.07
C ASP A 127 -17.90 12.77 18.02
N ILE A 128 -18.13 13.46 16.91
CA ILE A 128 -17.75 14.87 16.72
C ILE A 128 -18.96 15.60 16.13
N SER A 129 -19.29 16.72 16.72
CA SER A 129 -20.30 17.63 16.20
C SER A 129 -19.76 19.05 16.12
N LYS A 130 -20.40 19.91 15.33
CA LYS A 130 -20.02 21.31 15.17
C LYS A 130 -21.24 22.20 15.22
N ASN A 131 -21.20 23.15 16.12
CA ASN A 131 -22.03 24.36 16.13
C ASN A 131 -21.11 25.55 15.87
N ASP A 132 -20.95 26.48 16.80
CA ASP A 132 -19.94 27.55 16.70
C ASP A 132 -18.53 27.00 16.81
N ARG A 133 -18.34 26.04 17.70
CA ARG A 133 -17.08 25.27 17.91
C ARG A 133 -17.32 23.79 17.73
N PHE A 134 -16.23 23.05 17.53
CA PHE A 134 -16.28 21.60 17.57
C PHE A 134 -16.47 21.09 19.01
N ILE A 135 -17.34 20.10 19.15
CA ILE A 135 -17.55 19.31 20.37
C ILE A 135 -17.13 17.89 20.06
N ILE A 136 -16.11 17.41 20.77
CA ILE A 136 -15.55 16.06 20.62
C ILE A 136 -15.97 15.25 21.84
N LYS A 137 -16.77 14.22 21.63
CA LYS A 137 -17.20 13.28 22.66
C LYS A 137 -16.31 12.05 22.61
N THR A 138 -15.68 11.74 23.72
CA THR A 138 -14.89 10.51 23.90
C THR A 138 -15.61 9.51 24.82
N ASN A 139 -14.99 8.38 25.04
CA ASN A 139 -15.46 7.37 26.01
C ASN A 139 -15.40 7.85 27.47
N LEU A 140 -14.63 8.90 27.78
CA LEU A 140 -14.45 9.40 29.17
C LEU A 140 -14.90 10.84 29.34
N ASN A 141 -14.71 11.70 28.34
CA ASN A 141 -14.85 13.15 28.45
C ASN A 141 -15.53 13.79 27.25
N THR A 142 -15.78 15.10 27.35
CA THR A 142 -16.21 15.94 26.24
C THR A 142 -15.29 17.16 26.15
N TYR A 143 -14.79 17.46 24.95
CA TYR A 143 -13.88 18.56 24.70
C TYR A 143 -14.45 19.54 23.69
N SER A 144 -14.00 20.80 23.74
CA SER A 144 -14.33 21.82 22.75
C SER A 144 -13.07 22.42 22.16
N CYS A 145 -13.07 22.66 20.84
CA CYS A 145 -11.95 23.29 20.13
C CYS A 145 -12.42 24.11 18.93
N ASP A 146 -11.48 24.86 18.35
CA ASP A 146 -11.71 25.75 17.22
C ASP A 146 -11.50 25.01 15.89
N LYS A 147 -10.54 24.05 15.86
CA LYS A 147 -10.10 23.32 14.68
C LYS A 147 -9.96 21.83 15.02
N VAL A 148 -10.41 20.96 14.09
CA VAL A 148 -10.23 19.51 14.16
C VAL A 148 -9.44 19.05 12.96
N ILE A 149 -8.39 18.24 13.19
CA ILE A 149 -7.67 17.51 12.15
C ILE A 149 -7.96 16.01 12.34
N LEU A 150 -8.72 15.45 11.41
CA LEU A 150 -9.13 14.04 11.45
C LEU A 150 -8.08 13.17 10.76
N SER A 151 -7.41 12.31 11.53
CA SER A 151 -6.24 11.51 11.14
C SER A 151 -6.38 10.05 11.59
N THR A 152 -7.61 9.50 11.54
CA THR A 152 -7.94 8.19 12.13
C THR A 152 -7.47 6.99 11.33
N GLY A 153 -6.90 7.21 10.13
CA GLY A 153 -6.50 6.16 9.20
C GLY A 153 -7.69 5.47 8.52
N GLY A 154 -7.39 4.49 7.68
CA GLY A 154 -8.38 3.74 6.90
C GLY A 154 -8.96 2.53 7.62
N ILE A 155 -9.09 1.38 6.89
CA ILE A 155 -9.66 0.14 7.40
C ILE A 155 -8.64 -0.99 7.58
N THR A 156 -7.43 -0.85 7.02
CA THR A 156 -6.40 -1.90 7.05
C THR A 156 -5.62 -1.91 8.35
N TYR A 157 -5.13 -3.09 8.76
CA TYR A 157 -4.51 -3.34 10.06
C TYR A 157 -5.39 -2.91 11.26
N PRO A 158 -6.62 -3.42 11.40
CA PRO A 158 -7.58 -2.96 12.42
C PRO A 158 -7.04 -3.05 13.86
N LYS A 159 -6.11 -3.99 14.14
CA LYS A 159 -5.41 -4.09 15.44
C LYS A 159 -4.52 -2.88 15.76
N THR A 160 -4.21 -2.04 14.77
CA THR A 160 -3.48 -0.78 14.99
C THR A 160 -4.39 0.38 15.36
N GLY A 161 -5.70 0.20 15.24
CA GLY A 161 -6.71 1.22 15.50
C GLY A 161 -7.44 1.73 14.25
N SER A 162 -6.97 1.40 13.05
CA SER A 162 -7.62 1.77 11.78
C SER A 162 -8.86 0.89 11.55
N ASN A 163 -10.03 1.37 11.92
CA ASN A 163 -11.29 0.63 11.87
C ASN A 163 -12.38 1.30 11.01
N GLY A 164 -12.03 2.32 10.24
CA GLY A 164 -12.97 3.04 9.38
C GLY A 164 -13.88 4.05 10.10
N PHE A 165 -13.70 4.25 11.39
CA PHE A 165 -14.52 5.18 12.18
C PHE A 165 -14.59 6.60 11.57
N GLY A 166 -13.48 7.12 11.04
CA GLY A 166 -13.42 8.44 10.45
C GLY A 166 -14.34 8.61 9.24
N TYR A 167 -14.55 7.56 8.44
CA TYR A 167 -15.46 7.63 7.30
C TYR A 167 -16.91 7.87 7.74
N ASN A 168 -17.36 7.16 8.77
CA ASN A 168 -18.72 7.34 9.31
C ASN A 168 -18.94 8.76 9.83
N LEU A 169 -17.91 9.37 10.44
CA LEU A 169 -17.96 10.76 10.88
C LEU A 169 -18.06 11.73 9.70
N LEU A 170 -17.29 11.48 8.65
CA LEU A 170 -17.25 12.34 7.46
C LEU A 170 -18.55 12.23 6.66
N GLU A 171 -19.19 11.08 6.59
CA GLU A 171 -20.53 10.92 6.03
C GLU A 171 -21.57 11.73 6.80
N LYS A 172 -21.52 11.77 8.14
CA LYS A 172 -22.39 12.62 8.97
C LYS A 172 -22.19 14.12 8.68
N PHE A 173 -20.97 14.52 8.32
CA PHE A 173 -20.67 15.89 7.88
C PHE A 173 -21.02 16.14 6.41
N GLY A 174 -21.61 15.16 5.74
CA GLY A 174 -22.10 15.26 4.36
C GLY A 174 -21.04 15.00 3.29
N HIS A 175 -19.88 14.44 3.65
CA HIS A 175 -18.87 14.05 2.68
C HIS A 175 -19.27 12.80 1.88
N THR A 176 -18.91 12.82 0.60
CA THR A 176 -19.01 11.65 -0.27
C THR A 176 -17.82 10.74 -0.03
N ILE A 177 -18.09 9.47 0.30
CA ILE A 177 -17.07 8.47 0.55
C ILE A 177 -17.07 7.43 -0.58
N ILE A 178 -15.98 7.35 -1.32
CA ILE A 178 -15.71 6.20 -2.19
C ILE A 178 -15.49 4.99 -1.29
N THR A 179 -16.25 3.93 -1.53
CA THR A 179 -16.25 2.73 -0.65
C THR A 179 -14.83 2.25 -0.35
N PRO A 180 -14.41 2.28 0.92
CA PRO A 180 -13.07 1.86 1.29
C PRO A 180 -12.84 0.37 1.03
N LYS A 181 -11.74 0.03 0.38
CA LYS A 181 -11.32 -1.34 0.05
C LYS A 181 -9.92 -1.60 0.53
N VAL A 182 -9.60 -2.87 0.79
CA VAL A 182 -8.22 -3.26 1.05
C VAL A 182 -7.42 -3.24 -0.25
N ALA A 183 -6.23 -2.64 -0.21
CA ALA A 183 -5.27 -2.64 -1.30
C ALA A 183 -3.86 -2.98 -0.78
N LEU A 184 -2.94 -3.22 -1.69
CA LEU A 184 -1.59 -3.72 -1.41
C LEU A 184 -1.64 -4.97 -0.54
N VAL A 185 -2.29 -6.01 -1.06
CA VAL A 185 -2.60 -7.25 -0.35
C VAL A 185 -2.40 -8.45 -1.29
N PRO A 186 -2.00 -9.63 -0.78
CA PRO A 186 -1.87 -10.83 -1.62
C PRO A 186 -3.18 -11.24 -2.30
N LEU A 187 -3.08 -11.78 -3.52
CA LEU A 187 -4.20 -12.33 -4.29
C LEU A 187 -4.44 -13.80 -3.93
N VAL A 188 -5.71 -14.20 -3.94
CA VAL A 188 -6.17 -15.56 -3.62
C VAL A 188 -6.75 -16.20 -4.88
N THR A 189 -6.37 -17.46 -5.12
CA THR A 189 -6.90 -18.30 -6.20
C THR A 189 -7.70 -19.48 -5.65
N ASP A 190 -8.62 -20.02 -6.45
CA ASP A 190 -9.34 -21.28 -6.18
C ASP A 190 -8.58 -22.52 -6.65
N GLU A 191 -7.46 -22.35 -7.38
CA GLU A 191 -6.60 -23.44 -7.78
C GLU A 191 -5.80 -24.01 -6.58
N ASN A 192 -5.52 -25.32 -6.65
CA ASN A 192 -4.61 -25.94 -5.68
C ASN A 192 -3.15 -25.67 -6.05
N VAL A 193 -2.59 -24.66 -5.44
CA VAL A 193 -1.22 -24.16 -5.69
C VAL A 193 -0.24 -24.45 -4.54
N LYS A 194 -0.60 -25.29 -3.59
CA LYS A 194 0.23 -25.59 -2.39
C LYS A 194 1.64 -26.06 -2.75
N ASP A 195 1.78 -26.82 -3.83
CA ASP A 195 3.06 -27.40 -4.24
C ASP A 195 4.10 -26.35 -4.69
N TRP A 196 3.69 -25.12 -5.06
CA TRP A 196 4.62 -24.05 -5.41
C TRP A 196 4.96 -23.08 -4.25
N ALA A 197 4.33 -23.26 -3.09
CA ALA A 197 4.49 -22.32 -1.97
C ALA A 197 5.95 -22.17 -1.52
N GLY A 198 6.32 -20.92 -1.20
CA GLY A 198 7.66 -20.53 -0.75
C GLY A 198 8.63 -20.14 -1.86
N ILE A 199 8.25 -20.29 -3.15
CA ILE A 199 9.08 -19.84 -4.27
C ILE A 199 9.00 -18.32 -4.40
N ARG A 200 10.15 -17.71 -4.69
CA ARG A 200 10.27 -16.33 -5.17
C ARG A 200 10.85 -16.35 -6.57
N CYS A 201 10.27 -15.60 -7.48
CA CYS A 201 10.70 -15.48 -8.86
C CYS A 201 10.35 -14.13 -9.45
N THR A 202 11.17 -13.66 -10.37
CA THR A 202 10.85 -12.45 -11.17
C THR A 202 9.83 -12.83 -12.24
N VAL A 203 8.77 -12.06 -12.33
CA VAL A 203 7.65 -12.30 -13.24
C VAL A 203 7.22 -11.03 -13.93
N ASP A 204 6.54 -11.19 -15.10
CA ASP A 204 5.57 -10.21 -15.57
C ASP A 204 4.17 -10.73 -15.25
N ALA A 205 3.41 -9.92 -14.52
CA ALA A 205 2.08 -10.25 -14.06
C ALA A 205 1.06 -9.28 -14.66
N SER A 206 0.14 -9.80 -15.47
CA SER A 206 -0.92 -9.04 -16.12
C SER A 206 -2.28 -9.34 -15.49
N PHE A 207 -2.98 -8.32 -15.02
CA PHE A 207 -4.29 -8.45 -14.40
C PHE A 207 -5.40 -8.15 -15.40
N TYR A 208 -6.36 -9.04 -15.49
CA TYR A 208 -7.49 -8.96 -16.42
C TYR A 208 -8.81 -8.90 -15.65
N ILE A 209 -9.72 -8.01 -16.10
CA ILE A 209 -11.11 -7.96 -15.67
C ILE A 209 -11.99 -8.23 -16.89
N ASN A 210 -12.86 -9.25 -16.82
CA ASN A 210 -13.72 -9.67 -17.93
C ASN A 210 -12.93 -9.82 -19.25
N ASP A 211 -11.77 -10.50 -19.16
CA ASP A 211 -10.84 -10.79 -20.25
C ASP A 211 -10.17 -9.55 -20.90
N LYS A 212 -10.36 -8.36 -20.33
CA LYS A 212 -9.64 -7.14 -20.70
C LYS A 212 -8.41 -6.94 -19.79
N ASN A 213 -7.21 -6.78 -20.38
CA ASN A 213 -6.02 -6.39 -19.63
C ASN A 213 -6.24 -5.00 -19.02
N VAL A 214 -6.06 -4.89 -17.68
CA VAL A 214 -6.18 -3.64 -16.93
C VAL A 214 -4.80 -3.03 -16.73
N ILE A 215 -3.81 -3.87 -16.34
CA ILE A 215 -2.46 -3.43 -16.01
C ILE A 215 -1.52 -4.62 -16.03
N THR A 216 -0.25 -4.37 -16.34
CA THR A 216 0.86 -5.32 -16.20
C THR A 216 1.91 -4.74 -15.26
N GLN A 217 2.42 -5.56 -14.35
CA GLN A 217 3.48 -5.22 -13.40
C GLN A 217 4.60 -6.25 -13.48
N SER A 218 5.83 -5.77 -13.49
CA SER A 218 7.04 -6.61 -13.45
C SER A 218 7.69 -6.55 -12.08
N GLY A 219 8.26 -7.66 -11.61
CA GLY A 219 8.99 -7.69 -10.36
C GLY A 219 9.05 -9.05 -9.69
N GLU A 220 9.53 -9.07 -8.44
CA GLU A 220 9.56 -10.30 -7.66
C GLU A 220 8.17 -10.65 -7.15
N ALA A 221 7.68 -11.84 -7.53
CA ALA A 221 6.50 -12.48 -6.98
C ALA A 221 6.90 -13.51 -5.93
N GLN A 222 6.03 -13.71 -4.94
CA GLN A 222 6.13 -14.77 -3.94
C GLN A 222 4.94 -15.71 -4.09
N LEU A 223 5.19 -16.95 -4.47
CA LEU A 223 4.17 -17.98 -4.58
C LEU A 223 3.82 -18.50 -3.19
N THR A 224 2.53 -18.58 -2.89
CA THR A 224 2.01 -18.96 -1.57
C THR A 224 1.04 -20.14 -1.69
N GLU A 225 0.71 -20.78 -0.58
CA GLU A 225 -0.24 -21.91 -0.57
C GLU A 225 -1.68 -21.54 -0.95
N TYR A 226 -2.03 -20.23 -0.88
CA TYR A 226 -3.38 -19.71 -1.15
C TYR A 226 -3.45 -18.90 -2.46
N GLY A 227 -2.33 -18.70 -3.13
CA GLY A 227 -2.26 -17.85 -4.33
C GLY A 227 -0.89 -17.21 -4.51
N ILE A 228 -0.84 -15.89 -4.63
CA ILE A 228 0.39 -15.19 -5.00
C ILE A 228 0.48 -13.82 -4.30
N SER A 229 1.70 -13.44 -3.94
CA SER A 229 2.08 -12.21 -3.27
C SER A 229 3.33 -11.61 -3.92
N GLY A 230 3.94 -10.61 -3.29
CA GLY A 230 5.08 -9.85 -3.79
C GLY A 230 4.66 -8.47 -4.27
N ILE A 231 5.60 -7.52 -4.33
CA ILE A 231 5.30 -6.11 -4.58
C ILE A 231 4.52 -5.92 -5.89
N CYS A 232 4.98 -6.53 -6.99
CA CYS A 232 4.31 -6.42 -8.29
C CYS A 232 2.87 -6.97 -8.26
N ILE A 233 2.61 -8.02 -7.48
CA ILE A 233 1.28 -8.61 -7.32
C ILE A 233 0.38 -7.77 -6.41
N MET A 234 0.93 -7.28 -5.30
CA MET A 234 0.17 -6.46 -4.35
C MET A 234 -0.31 -5.16 -5.00
N ASN A 235 0.48 -4.57 -5.91
CA ASN A 235 0.07 -3.41 -6.71
C ASN A 235 -1.17 -3.69 -7.59
N LEU A 236 -1.39 -4.95 -7.98
CA LEU A 236 -2.55 -5.35 -8.80
C LEU A 236 -3.82 -5.53 -7.97
N SER A 237 -3.72 -5.77 -6.66
CA SER A 237 -4.82 -6.15 -5.80
C SER A 237 -5.97 -5.12 -5.74
N ARG A 238 -5.67 -3.85 -5.92
CA ARG A 238 -6.66 -2.76 -5.94
C ARG A 238 -7.70 -2.90 -7.07
N PHE A 239 -7.33 -3.59 -8.15
CA PHE A 239 -8.20 -3.80 -9.31
C PHE A 239 -9.18 -4.97 -9.13
N PHE A 240 -8.99 -5.78 -8.08
CA PHE A 240 -9.90 -6.89 -7.80
C PHE A 240 -11.33 -6.39 -7.58
N ASP A 241 -12.28 -6.99 -8.33
CA ASP A 241 -13.70 -6.70 -8.20
C ASP A 241 -14.46 -8.02 -8.02
N VAL A 242 -15.06 -8.21 -6.85
CA VAL A 242 -15.77 -9.45 -6.48
C VAL A 242 -16.93 -9.77 -7.41
N ASN A 243 -17.47 -8.78 -8.12
CA ASN A 243 -18.60 -8.93 -9.05
C ASN A 243 -18.19 -9.24 -10.49
N LYS A 244 -16.89 -9.36 -10.76
CA LYS A 244 -16.36 -9.55 -12.11
C LYS A 244 -15.44 -10.77 -12.19
N LYS A 245 -15.23 -11.27 -13.40
CA LYS A 245 -14.21 -12.28 -13.67
C LYS A 245 -12.83 -11.62 -13.56
N ASN A 246 -12.02 -12.11 -12.62
CA ASN A 246 -10.65 -11.62 -12.41
C ASN A 246 -9.66 -12.73 -12.78
N THR A 247 -8.73 -12.45 -13.66
CA THR A 247 -7.70 -13.40 -14.11
C THR A 247 -6.32 -12.75 -13.98
N LEU A 248 -5.37 -13.47 -13.42
CA LEU A 248 -3.97 -13.10 -13.43
C LEU A 248 -3.23 -13.97 -14.43
N SER A 249 -2.57 -13.38 -15.41
CA SER A 249 -1.64 -14.06 -16.31
C SER A 249 -0.21 -13.79 -15.87
N ILE A 250 0.60 -14.82 -15.75
CA ILE A 250 1.96 -14.76 -15.23
C ILE A 250 2.95 -15.29 -16.26
N ASN A 251 3.93 -14.48 -16.62
CA ASN A 251 5.12 -14.95 -17.29
C ASN A 251 6.21 -15.19 -16.22
N PHE A 252 6.58 -16.46 -16.00
CA PHE A 252 7.58 -16.85 -15.01
C PHE A 252 9.03 -16.72 -15.52
N LEU A 253 9.22 -16.36 -16.80
CA LEU A 253 10.56 -16.22 -17.40
C LEU A 253 10.62 -15.01 -18.35
N PRO A 254 10.35 -13.79 -17.88
CA PRO A 254 10.26 -12.61 -18.75
C PRO A 254 11.60 -12.22 -19.41
N ILE A 255 12.72 -12.70 -18.89
CA ILE A 255 14.05 -12.47 -19.46
C ILE A 255 14.29 -13.21 -20.78
N VAL A 256 13.46 -14.21 -21.11
CA VAL A 256 13.58 -15.01 -22.33
C VAL A 256 12.44 -14.64 -23.29
N PRO A 257 12.69 -13.83 -24.33
CA PRO A 257 11.64 -13.36 -25.23
C PRO A 257 10.98 -14.49 -26.03
N ASP A 258 11.75 -15.48 -26.47
CA ASP A 258 11.27 -16.67 -27.18
C ASP A 258 11.73 -17.94 -26.47
N LEU A 259 10.82 -18.49 -25.68
CA LEU A 259 11.10 -19.69 -24.90
C LEU A 259 11.25 -20.94 -25.78
N TYR A 260 10.54 -20.98 -26.92
CA TYR A 260 10.65 -22.09 -27.85
C TYR A 260 12.07 -22.17 -28.43
N GLU A 261 12.54 -21.07 -28.99
CA GLU A 261 13.89 -20.97 -29.57
C GLU A 261 14.97 -21.22 -28.51
N PHE A 262 14.77 -20.68 -27.31
CA PHE A 262 15.67 -20.89 -26.18
C PHE A 262 15.83 -22.38 -25.82
N ILE A 263 14.72 -23.13 -25.74
CA ILE A 263 14.76 -24.58 -25.43
C ILE A 263 15.39 -25.36 -26.58
N GLU A 264 15.02 -25.05 -27.83
CA GLU A 264 15.60 -25.68 -29.02
C GLU A 264 17.13 -25.53 -29.07
N ASP A 265 17.65 -24.32 -28.82
CA ASP A 265 19.10 -24.07 -28.81
C ASP A 265 19.82 -24.85 -27.70
N ARG A 266 19.21 -24.83 -26.48
CA ARG A 266 19.75 -25.60 -25.35
C ARG A 266 19.73 -27.08 -25.59
N ASN A 267 18.66 -27.64 -26.17
CA ASN A 267 18.54 -29.06 -26.50
C ASN A 267 19.60 -29.51 -27.51
N LYS A 268 19.89 -28.67 -28.53
CA LYS A 268 20.97 -28.92 -29.49
C LYS A 268 22.36 -28.93 -28.86
N LYS A 269 22.61 -28.01 -27.91
CA LYS A 269 23.87 -27.85 -27.20
C LYS A 269 24.10 -28.91 -26.11
N LEU A 270 23.03 -29.27 -25.39
CA LEU A 270 23.05 -30.13 -24.21
C LEU A 270 22.35 -31.47 -24.50
N LYS A 271 22.83 -32.19 -25.50
CA LYS A 271 22.21 -33.43 -25.97
C LYS A 271 21.97 -34.43 -24.85
N GLY A 272 20.79 -35.06 -24.88
CA GLY A 272 20.41 -36.12 -23.96
C GLY A 272 19.89 -35.63 -22.59
N ARG A 273 19.80 -34.32 -22.38
CA ARG A 273 19.23 -33.75 -21.17
C ARG A 273 17.70 -33.81 -21.18
N THR A 274 17.14 -34.00 -20.01
CA THR A 274 15.69 -33.87 -19.80
C THR A 274 15.26 -32.39 -19.85
N LEU A 275 13.98 -32.13 -20.06
CA LEU A 275 13.44 -30.76 -20.03
C LEU A 275 13.68 -30.06 -18.71
N ILE A 276 13.57 -30.76 -17.58
CA ILE A 276 13.88 -30.17 -16.26
C ILE A 276 15.34 -29.72 -16.24
N GLU A 277 16.29 -30.57 -16.66
CA GLU A 277 17.72 -30.21 -16.70
C GLU A 277 18.04 -29.08 -17.68
N LEU A 278 17.23 -28.87 -18.71
CA LEU A 278 17.36 -27.74 -19.63
C LEU A 278 16.87 -26.43 -19.01
N LEU A 279 15.87 -26.47 -18.11
CA LEU A 279 15.16 -25.27 -17.58
C LEU A 279 15.51 -24.93 -16.14
N GLU A 280 16.04 -25.84 -15.31
CA GLU A 280 16.31 -25.62 -13.89
C GLU A 280 17.31 -24.50 -13.57
N MET A 281 18.16 -24.13 -14.55
CA MET A 281 19.07 -22.98 -14.41
C MET A 281 18.37 -21.61 -14.54
N VAL A 282 17.15 -21.59 -15.08
CA VAL A 282 16.41 -20.34 -15.34
C VAL A 282 15.05 -20.30 -14.64
N ILE A 283 14.50 -21.45 -14.26
CA ILE A 283 13.24 -21.59 -13.52
C ILE A 283 13.49 -22.43 -12.28
N ASN A 284 12.95 -21.99 -11.14
CA ASN A 284 13.04 -22.75 -9.89
C ASN A 284 12.52 -24.18 -10.08
N TYR A 285 13.32 -25.16 -9.67
CA TYR A 285 13.02 -26.59 -9.83
C TYR A 285 11.64 -27.00 -9.29
N LYS A 286 11.25 -26.48 -8.12
CA LYS A 286 9.94 -26.74 -7.52
C LYS A 286 8.78 -26.21 -8.39
N LEU A 287 8.99 -25.08 -9.08
CA LEU A 287 8.01 -24.53 -10.01
C LEU A 287 7.90 -25.40 -11.28
N LEU A 288 9.03 -25.86 -11.81
CA LEU A 288 9.02 -26.81 -12.93
C LEU A 288 8.25 -28.08 -12.59
N TYR A 289 8.51 -28.67 -11.42
CA TYR A 289 7.77 -29.85 -10.95
C TYR A 289 6.27 -29.59 -10.84
N PHE A 290 5.87 -28.43 -10.31
CA PHE A 290 4.46 -28.04 -10.23
C PHE A 290 3.82 -27.96 -11.63
N ILE A 291 4.50 -27.32 -12.60
CA ILE A 291 4.02 -27.20 -13.98
C ILE A 291 3.94 -28.59 -14.65
N PHE A 292 4.98 -29.41 -14.51
CA PHE A 292 5.01 -30.78 -15.08
C PHE A 292 3.91 -31.66 -14.52
N LYS A 293 3.68 -31.61 -13.21
CA LYS A 293 2.57 -32.31 -12.56
C LYS A 293 1.20 -31.87 -13.10
N LYS A 294 0.99 -30.57 -13.29
CA LYS A 294 -0.23 -29.99 -13.88
C LYS A 294 -0.44 -30.46 -15.33
N LEU A 295 0.62 -30.56 -16.10
CA LEU A 295 0.61 -31.00 -17.50
C LEU A 295 0.63 -32.53 -17.66
N HIS A 296 0.72 -33.28 -16.57
CA HIS A 296 0.92 -34.77 -16.59
C HIS A 296 2.17 -35.20 -17.36
N PHE A 297 3.22 -34.39 -17.38
CA PHE A 297 4.49 -34.73 -17.99
C PHE A 297 5.37 -35.55 -17.05
N ASN A 298 6.07 -36.56 -17.64
CA ASN A 298 7.10 -37.27 -16.91
C ASN A 298 8.30 -36.35 -16.69
N THR A 299 8.91 -36.41 -15.51
CA THR A 299 10.08 -35.59 -15.16
C THR A 299 11.34 -35.93 -15.98
N SER A 300 11.38 -37.14 -16.58
CA SER A 300 12.46 -37.60 -17.46
C SER A 300 12.23 -37.27 -18.94
N VAL A 301 11.10 -36.62 -19.31
CA VAL A 301 10.78 -36.31 -20.69
C VAL A 301 11.81 -35.36 -21.30
N ARG A 302 12.15 -35.61 -22.57
CA ARG A 302 13.05 -34.75 -23.36
C ARG A 302 12.25 -33.92 -24.36
N TRP A 303 12.83 -32.79 -24.76
CA TRP A 303 12.18 -31.88 -25.71
C TRP A 303 11.80 -32.53 -27.03
N ASP A 304 12.67 -33.42 -27.55
CA ASP A 304 12.43 -34.10 -28.82
C ASP A 304 11.30 -35.14 -28.74
N GLU A 305 10.92 -35.56 -27.55
CA GLU A 305 9.86 -36.55 -27.32
C GLU A 305 8.46 -35.90 -27.31
N LEU A 306 8.39 -34.56 -27.15
CA LEU A 306 7.15 -33.84 -27.16
C LEU A 306 6.68 -33.50 -28.58
N ASN A 307 5.39 -33.69 -28.84
CA ASN A 307 4.76 -33.17 -30.04
C ASN A 307 4.55 -31.68 -30.00
N GLY A 308 4.16 -31.05 -31.13
CA GLY A 308 4.00 -29.59 -31.23
C GLY A 308 2.97 -29.00 -30.25
N LYS A 309 1.88 -29.73 -29.93
CA LYS A 309 0.85 -29.28 -28.99
C LYS A 309 1.39 -29.32 -27.55
N GLU A 310 2.11 -30.34 -27.19
CA GLU A 310 2.74 -30.47 -25.86
C GLU A 310 3.80 -29.40 -25.63
N LYS A 311 4.64 -29.12 -26.64
CA LYS A 311 5.62 -28.04 -26.63
C LYS A 311 4.94 -26.69 -26.38
N GLN A 312 3.88 -26.36 -27.12
CA GLN A 312 3.13 -25.11 -26.96
C GLN A 312 2.47 -25.04 -25.58
N LEU A 313 1.90 -26.15 -25.11
CA LEU A 313 1.27 -26.21 -23.79
C LEU A 313 2.28 -25.93 -22.65
N LEU A 314 3.50 -26.47 -22.74
CA LEU A 314 4.57 -26.17 -21.79
C LEU A 314 4.95 -24.69 -21.82
N ILE A 315 5.15 -24.13 -23.03
CA ILE A 315 5.50 -22.72 -23.21
C ILE A 315 4.42 -21.81 -22.60
N ASP A 316 3.15 -22.07 -22.90
CA ASP A 316 2.02 -21.30 -22.38
C ASP A 316 1.96 -21.36 -20.84
N ASN A 317 2.25 -22.49 -20.23
CA ASN A 317 2.26 -22.64 -18.78
C ASN A 317 3.50 -22.03 -18.10
N ILE A 318 4.51 -21.63 -18.85
CA ILE A 318 5.66 -20.87 -18.34
C ILE A 318 5.50 -19.38 -18.60
N THR A 319 5.02 -19.01 -19.81
CA THR A 319 5.02 -17.58 -20.25
C THR A 319 3.67 -16.90 -20.13
N ASN A 320 2.58 -17.65 -19.92
CA ASN A 320 1.22 -17.13 -19.85
C ASN A 320 0.35 -17.96 -18.89
N TYR A 321 0.92 -18.32 -17.72
CA TYR A 321 0.22 -19.09 -16.71
C TYR A 321 -0.99 -18.31 -16.16
N LYS A 322 -2.19 -18.86 -16.31
CA LYS A 322 -3.42 -18.19 -15.90
C LYS A 322 -3.92 -18.70 -14.56
N LEU A 323 -4.20 -17.77 -13.65
CA LEU A 323 -4.87 -18.00 -12.38
C LEU A 323 -6.23 -17.32 -12.37
N ASN A 324 -7.27 -18.02 -11.95
CA ASN A 324 -8.52 -17.41 -11.58
C ASN A 324 -8.37 -16.78 -10.18
N ILE A 325 -8.59 -15.48 -10.06
CA ILE A 325 -8.50 -14.75 -8.80
C ILE A 325 -9.89 -14.61 -8.21
N VAL A 326 -10.10 -15.27 -7.07
CA VAL A 326 -11.39 -15.32 -6.38
C VAL A 326 -11.47 -14.41 -5.16
N GLY A 327 -10.37 -13.79 -4.78
CA GLY A 327 -10.32 -12.91 -3.61
C GLY A 327 -8.97 -12.27 -3.40
N VAL A 328 -8.93 -11.49 -2.34
CA VAL A 328 -7.72 -10.92 -1.75
C VAL A 328 -7.64 -11.35 -0.28
N ARG A 329 -6.44 -11.31 0.31
CA ARG A 329 -6.32 -11.56 1.76
C ARG A 329 -7.01 -10.44 2.54
N GLY A 330 -7.41 -10.74 3.77
CA GLY A 330 -8.21 -9.82 4.59
C GLY A 330 -7.46 -8.56 5.05
N LEU A 331 -8.19 -7.69 5.73
CA LEU A 331 -7.74 -6.40 6.27
C LEU A 331 -6.46 -6.47 7.11
N GLU A 332 -6.20 -7.62 7.73
CA GLU A 332 -5.02 -7.88 8.56
C GLU A 332 -3.70 -7.93 7.76
N MET A 333 -3.78 -8.13 6.45
CA MET A 333 -2.63 -8.27 5.54
C MET A 333 -2.55 -7.18 4.48
N GLY A 334 -3.57 -6.32 4.38
CA GLY A 334 -3.56 -5.20 3.46
C GLY A 334 -2.77 -4.02 4.01
N GLU A 335 -1.87 -3.47 3.22
CA GLU A 335 -1.00 -2.38 3.69
C GLU A 335 -1.72 -1.02 3.68
N VAL A 336 -2.66 -0.82 2.75
CA VAL A 336 -3.35 0.46 2.55
C VAL A 336 -4.84 0.29 2.27
N THR A 337 -5.61 1.33 2.55
CA THR A 337 -6.99 1.48 2.14
C THR A 337 -7.05 2.26 0.84
N SER A 338 -7.73 1.74 -0.16
CA SER A 338 -8.13 2.46 -1.38
C SER A 338 -9.55 2.98 -1.22
N GLY A 339 -9.87 4.16 -1.76
CA GLY A 339 -11.12 4.87 -1.52
C GLY A 339 -11.02 5.81 -0.32
N GLY A 340 -12.07 6.55 -0.04
CA GLY A 340 -12.13 7.58 1.00
C GLY A 340 -12.91 8.80 0.55
N VAL A 341 -12.68 9.95 1.19
CA VAL A 341 -13.30 11.23 0.83
C VAL A 341 -12.84 11.67 -0.54
N VAL A 342 -13.78 12.01 -1.42
CA VAL A 342 -13.47 12.52 -2.77
C VAL A 342 -12.66 13.81 -2.70
N LEU A 343 -11.64 13.93 -3.56
CA LEU A 343 -10.70 15.06 -3.54
C LEU A 343 -11.36 16.41 -3.81
N ASP A 344 -12.47 16.45 -4.53
CA ASP A 344 -13.19 17.70 -4.80
C ASP A 344 -13.90 18.28 -3.57
N GLU A 345 -14.00 17.53 -2.49
CA GLU A 345 -14.59 17.97 -1.23
C GLU A 345 -13.57 18.41 -0.17
N ILE A 346 -12.29 18.50 -0.56
CA ILE A 346 -11.22 19.06 0.25
C ILE A 346 -10.45 20.14 -0.53
N THR A 347 -9.91 21.11 0.19
CA THR A 347 -9.02 22.14 -0.36
C THR A 347 -7.59 21.63 -0.50
N ASP A 348 -6.71 22.41 -1.14
CA ASP A 348 -5.27 22.13 -1.25
C ASP A 348 -4.55 22.06 0.11
N SER A 349 -5.15 22.63 1.16
CA SER A 349 -4.70 22.52 2.56
C SER A 349 -5.35 21.37 3.33
N CYS A 350 -6.08 20.49 2.64
CA CYS A 350 -6.84 19.38 3.22
C CYS A 350 -8.02 19.82 4.13
N GLU A 351 -8.49 21.06 4.02
CA GLU A 351 -9.70 21.50 4.72
C GLU A 351 -10.96 21.01 3.99
N SER A 352 -11.96 20.59 4.75
CA SER A 352 -13.27 20.24 4.24
C SER A 352 -13.95 21.43 3.56
N THR A 353 -14.43 21.26 2.32
CA THR A 353 -15.26 22.29 1.66
C THR A 353 -16.66 22.40 2.25
N LYS A 354 -17.08 21.45 3.10
CA LYS A 354 -18.41 21.39 3.72
C LYS A 354 -18.45 21.89 5.14
N VAL A 355 -17.34 21.76 5.87
CA VAL A 355 -17.27 22.12 7.29
C VAL A 355 -15.98 22.91 7.55
N LYS A 356 -16.13 24.23 7.73
CA LYS A 356 -14.97 25.09 8.03
C LYS A 356 -14.21 24.61 9.26
N ASN A 357 -12.85 24.67 9.22
CA ASN A 357 -11.92 24.24 10.27
C ASN A 357 -11.96 22.73 10.58
N LEU A 358 -12.55 21.91 9.71
CA LEU A 358 -12.39 20.46 9.70
C LEU A 358 -11.37 20.08 8.64
N PHE A 359 -10.28 19.44 9.04
CA PHE A 359 -9.23 18.98 8.14
C PHE A 359 -9.21 17.46 8.09
N ILE A 360 -8.95 16.90 6.91
CA ILE A 360 -9.01 15.46 6.64
C ILE A 360 -7.64 15.04 6.12
N THR A 361 -7.02 14.00 6.71
CA THR A 361 -5.63 13.65 6.39
C THR A 361 -5.39 12.14 6.25
N GLY A 362 -4.33 11.80 5.53
CA GLY A 362 -3.89 10.43 5.35
C GLY A 362 -4.88 9.57 4.59
N GLU A 363 -5.03 8.31 5.00
CA GLU A 363 -5.88 7.31 4.32
C GLU A 363 -7.40 7.60 4.39
N LEU A 364 -7.83 8.68 5.02
CA LEU A 364 -9.23 9.12 4.95
C LEU A 364 -9.57 9.75 3.62
N ILE A 365 -8.58 10.25 2.89
CA ILE A 365 -8.72 10.87 1.57
C ILE A 365 -8.60 9.76 0.52
N ASP A 366 -9.37 9.86 -0.57
CA ASP A 366 -9.27 8.96 -1.71
C ASP A 366 -7.97 9.18 -2.49
N ILE A 367 -6.84 8.85 -1.85
CA ILE A 367 -5.51 8.77 -2.46
C ILE A 367 -4.82 7.54 -1.92
N ASP A 368 -4.54 6.55 -2.77
CA ASP A 368 -3.65 5.44 -2.42
C ASP A 368 -2.53 5.30 -3.46
N GLY A 369 -1.33 5.00 -2.99
CA GLY A 369 -0.16 4.80 -3.83
C GLY A 369 0.20 3.31 -3.95
N ILE A 370 0.98 2.98 -4.98
CA ILE A 370 1.60 1.65 -5.11
C ILE A 370 2.53 1.36 -3.93
N CYS A 371 3.02 0.12 -3.82
CA CYS A 371 4.09 -0.20 -2.86
C CYS A 371 5.33 0.64 -3.15
N GLY A 372 5.91 1.28 -2.12
CA GLY A 372 7.14 2.04 -2.36
C GLY A 372 7.32 3.34 -1.57
N GLY A 373 6.59 3.52 -0.48
CA GLY A 373 6.66 4.73 0.36
C GLY A 373 5.59 5.77 0.06
N TYR A 374 4.89 5.65 -1.06
CA TYR A 374 3.91 6.62 -1.55
C TYR A 374 2.78 6.92 -0.57
N ASN A 375 2.28 5.90 0.13
CA ASN A 375 1.22 6.04 1.12
C ASN A 375 1.68 6.81 2.37
N LEU A 376 2.95 6.68 2.75
CA LEU A 376 3.53 7.50 3.82
C LEU A 376 3.79 8.93 3.34
N ILE A 377 4.24 9.14 2.09
CA ILE A 377 4.34 10.46 1.47
C ILE A 377 3.00 11.19 1.56
N ASN A 378 1.90 10.56 1.11
CA ASN A 378 0.55 11.12 1.21
C ASN A 378 0.16 11.43 2.66
N ALA A 379 0.39 10.49 3.58
CA ALA A 379 0.04 10.67 4.98
C ALA A 379 0.78 11.86 5.63
N PHE A 380 2.07 11.98 5.38
CA PHE A 380 2.87 13.08 5.93
C PHE A 380 2.53 14.42 5.27
N ILE A 381 2.42 14.48 3.93
CA ILE A 381 2.07 15.72 3.22
C ILE A 381 0.73 16.25 3.69
N THR A 382 -0.33 15.43 3.70
CA THR A 382 -1.65 15.86 4.13
C THR A 382 -1.67 16.31 5.59
N GLY A 383 -0.88 15.66 6.45
CA GLY A 383 -0.70 16.09 7.84
C GLY A 383 0.00 17.46 7.94
N ILE A 384 1.06 17.69 7.18
CA ILE A 384 1.78 18.96 7.13
C ILE A 384 0.86 20.08 6.65
N LEU A 385 0.17 19.88 5.53
CA LEU A 385 -0.74 20.86 4.94
C LEU A 385 -1.86 21.27 5.92
N ALA A 386 -2.49 20.27 6.55
CA ALA A 386 -3.52 20.53 7.56
C ALA A 386 -2.96 21.26 8.80
N GLY A 387 -1.71 20.98 9.16
CA GLY A 387 -1.03 21.62 10.29
C GLY A 387 -0.63 23.07 10.01
N GLU A 388 -0.20 23.39 8.78
CA GLU A 388 0.18 24.74 8.34
C GLU A 388 -1.00 25.69 8.20
N ALA A 389 -2.18 25.17 7.85
CA ALA A 389 -3.36 25.99 7.60
C ALA A 389 -3.75 26.79 8.83
N ASN A 390 -3.59 28.10 8.74
CA ASN A 390 -4.10 29.10 9.68
C ASN A 390 -5.22 29.87 8.95
N ASP A 391 -6.20 30.39 9.72
CA ASP A 391 -7.27 31.25 9.19
C ASP A 391 -6.73 32.51 8.54
#